data_bea5d499f2930f263ce1811b354d9f36
#
_entry.id   bea5d499f2930f263ce1811b354d9f36
#
_cell.length_a   1.000
_cell.length_b   1.000
_cell.length_c   1.000
_cell.angle_alpha   90.00
_cell.angle_beta   90.00
_cell.angle_gamma   90.00
#
_symmetry.space_group_name_H-M   'P 1'
#
loop_
_entity.id
_entity.type
_entity.pdbx_description
1 polymer ?
#
loop_
_entity_poly.entity_id
_entity_poly.type
_entity_poly.pdbx_seq_one_letter_code
_entity_poly.pdbx_strand_id
1 'polypeptide(L)'
;MKISILLPYKENFSPEYAGAVSLFVKDTTLRSKYKKDIIVFGHTEYKQKFSINYINISFNKKLFHSGSKSYVYNFLKLEKENPSNIIEIHNRPNYFEFLNKKLKAKIVLYFHNDPLTMIGSKSKNQRINLFNQSYKIIFNSEWSKKRFLKGLDKTFYKSEKLIVIYQSTNKVKVNLKKKKNWIIFVGKLNRAKGYDLFGKAVVKILNK
;
A
#
# COMPACT_ATOMS: atom_id res chain seq x y z
N MET A 1 -6.89 21.53 5.50
CA MET A 1 -5.97 20.84 4.54
C MET A 1 -6.67 19.57 4.09
N LYS A 2 -6.67 19.22 2.80
CA LYS A 2 -7.27 17.96 2.32
C LYS A 2 -6.19 16.97 1.91
N ILE A 3 -6.31 15.72 2.33
CA ILE A 3 -5.40 14.60 2.02
C ILE A 3 -6.20 13.47 1.40
N SER A 4 -5.86 13.07 0.19
CA SER A 4 -6.43 11.90 -0.47
C SER A 4 -5.49 10.73 -0.39
N ILE A 5 -5.97 9.58 0.08
CA ILE A 5 -5.23 8.32 0.09
C ILE A 5 -5.80 7.40 -0.99
N LEU A 6 -5.01 7.08 -2.02
CA LEU A 6 -5.40 6.20 -3.10
C LEU A 6 -4.89 4.79 -2.85
N LEU A 7 -5.82 3.87 -2.59
CA LEU A 7 -5.55 2.44 -2.41
C LEU A 7 -5.25 1.74 -3.75
N PRO A 8 -4.57 0.59 -3.74
CA PRO A 8 -4.48 -0.26 -4.92
C PRO A 8 -5.85 -0.70 -5.44
N TYR A 9 -6.02 -0.77 -6.76
CA TYR A 9 -7.28 -1.10 -7.45
C TYR A 9 -8.02 -2.34 -6.94
N LYS A 10 -7.34 -3.36 -6.44
CA LYS A 10 -7.97 -4.60 -5.93
C LYS A 10 -7.87 -4.73 -4.42
N GLU A 11 -7.63 -3.64 -3.73
CA GLU A 11 -7.52 -3.63 -2.27
C GLU A 11 -8.88 -3.37 -1.64
N ASN A 12 -9.45 -4.39 -0.99
CA ASN A 12 -10.73 -4.24 -0.31
C ASN A 12 -10.60 -3.39 0.95
N PHE A 13 -11.46 -2.40 1.10
CA PHE A 13 -11.54 -1.53 2.28
C PHE A 13 -12.77 -1.90 3.12
N SER A 14 -12.77 -3.12 3.64
CA SER A 14 -13.88 -3.71 4.39
C SER A 14 -13.36 -4.54 5.55
N PRO A 15 -14.04 -4.55 6.72
CA PRO A 15 -13.71 -5.45 7.82
C PRO A 15 -13.90 -6.92 7.46
N GLU A 16 -14.79 -7.26 6.52
CA GLU A 16 -15.07 -8.64 6.10
C GLU A 16 -13.85 -9.27 5.38
N TYR A 17 -13.15 -8.49 4.54
CA TYR A 17 -12.02 -9.01 3.77
C TYR A 17 -10.99 -7.92 3.47
N ALA A 18 -10.32 -7.46 4.50
CA ALA A 18 -9.29 -6.44 4.35
C ALA A 18 -7.96 -7.02 3.86
N GLY A 19 -7.28 -6.29 2.97
CA GLY A 19 -5.86 -6.51 2.70
C GLY A 19 -4.97 -5.79 3.72
N ALA A 20 -3.69 -6.12 3.71
CA ALA A 20 -2.72 -5.52 4.65
C ALA A 20 -2.60 -3.99 4.48
N VAL A 21 -2.70 -3.49 3.25
CA VAL A 21 -2.65 -2.05 2.97
C VAL A 21 -3.89 -1.35 3.51
N SER A 22 -5.07 -1.95 3.35
CA SER A 22 -6.32 -1.41 3.89
C SER A 22 -6.31 -1.31 5.41
N LEU A 23 -5.83 -2.34 6.10
CA LEU A 23 -5.69 -2.33 7.56
C LEU A 23 -4.71 -1.25 8.01
N PHE A 24 -3.56 -1.15 7.34
CA PHE A 24 -2.57 -0.11 7.63
C PHE A 24 -3.17 1.29 7.46
N VAL A 25 -3.81 1.57 6.32
CA VAL A 25 -4.43 2.88 6.03
C VAL A 25 -5.55 3.18 7.03
N LYS A 26 -6.41 2.21 7.35
CA LYS A 26 -7.44 2.37 8.38
C LYS A 26 -6.83 2.77 9.73
N ASP A 27 -5.84 2.01 10.21
CA ASP A 27 -5.26 2.20 11.55
C ASP A 27 -4.47 3.52 11.65
N THR A 28 -3.73 3.89 10.61
CA THR A 28 -2.99 5.16 10.56
C THR A 28 -3.93 6.36 10.44
N THR A 29 -4.99 6.27 9.63
CA THR A 29 -5.98 7.33 9.49
C THR A 29 -6.71 7.60 10.81
N LEU A 30 -7.18 6.56 11.50
CA LEU A 30 -7.89 6.71 12.77
C LEU A 30 -7.05 7.41 13.86
N ARG A 31 -5.73 7.24 13.82
CA ARG A 31 -4.79 7.82 14.79
C ARG A 31 -4.18 9.13 14.35
N SER A 32 -4.38 9.52 13.11
CA SER A 32 -3.86 10.77 12.58
C SER A 32 -4.55 11.97 13.22
N LYS A 33 -3.77 12.99 13.57
CA LYS A 33 -4.32 14.30 13.93
C LYS A 33 -5.10 14.95 12.77
N TYR A 34 -4.83 14.52 11.55
CA TYR A 34 -5.50 14.97 10.33
C TYR A 34 -6.68 14.09 9.89
N LYS A 35 -7.17 13.18 10.75
CA LYS A 35 -8.23 12.21 10.40
C LYS A 35 -9.48 12.82 9.75
N LYS A 36 -9.83 14.06 10.11
CA LYS A 36 -10.98 14.78 9.53
C LYS A 36 -10.71 15.31 8.13
N ASP A 37 -9.44 15.53 7.78
CA ASP A 37 -8.99 16.03 6.49
C ASP A 37 -8.67 14.90 5.49
N ILE A 38 -8.57 13.65 5.96
CA ILE A 38 -8.21 12.49 5.16
C ILE A 38 -9.46 11.87 4.53
N ILE A 39 -9.40 11.64 3.21
CA ILE A 39 -10.36 10.84 2.46
C ILE A 39 -9.63 9.67 1.84
N VAL A 40 -10.11 8.45 2.10
CA VAL A 40 -9.57 7.24 1.49
C VAL A 40 -10.36 6.89 0.24
N PHE A 41 -9.68 6.68 -0.87
CA PHE A 41 -10.25 6.28 -2.15
C PHE A 41 -9.85 4.85 -2.45
N GLY A 42 -10.82 4.02 -2.78
CA GLY A 42 -10.60 2.61 -3.08
C GLY A 42 -11.72 2.04 -3.93
N HIS A 43 -11.65 0.73 -4.20
CA HIS A 43 -12.73 -0.02 -4.82
C HIS A 43 -12.94 -1.32 -4.07
N THR A 44 -14.14 -1.50 -3.52
CA THR A 44 -14.56 -2.74 -2.88
C THR A 44 -16.04 -3.01 -3.17
N GLU A 45 -16.37 -4.27 -3.39
CA GLU A 45 -17.73 -4.74 -3.63
C GLU A 45 -18.46 -5.07 -2.33
N TYR A 46 -17.74 -5.22 -1.21
CA TYR A 46 -18.33 -5.50 0.11
C TYR A 46 -19.20 -4.33 0.58
N LYS A 47 -20.38 -4.65 1.14
CA LYS A 47 -21.33 -3.64 1.64
C LYS A 47 -20.74 -2.84 2.81
N GLN A 48 -20.18 -3.54 3.79
CA GLN A 48 -19.59 -2.92 4.96
C GLN A 48 -18.21 -2.33 4.64
N LYS A 49 -17.98 -1.08 4.99
CA LYS A 49 -16.71 -0.35 4.88
C LYS A 49 -16.17 -0.04 6.27
N PHE A 50 -14.88 0.21 6.40
CA PHE A 50 -14.34 0.75 7.64
C PHE A 50 -14.93 2.14 7.96
N SER A 51 -15.16 2.43 9.25
CA SER A 51 -15.77 3.67 9.74
C SER A 51 -14.81 4.86 9.70
N ILE A 52 -14.33 5.20 8.52
CA ILE A 52 -13.56 6.41 8.23
C ILE A 52 -14.09 7.02 6.92
N ASN A 53 -13.68 8.26 6.63
CA ASN A 53 -14.09 8.94 5.42
C ASN A 53 -13.56 8.21 4.17
N TYR A 54 -14.44 7.48 3.47
CA TYR A 54 -14.11 6.60 2.36
C TYR A 54 -15.02 6.85 1.16
N ILE A 55 -14.41 6.96 -0.01
CA ILE A 55 -15.11 7.05 -1.29
C ILE A 55 -14.82 5.80 -2.11
N ASN A 56 -15.88 5.06 -2.44
CA ASN A 56 -15.79 3.89 -3.32
C ASN A 56 -15.78 4.36 -4.78
N ILE A 57 -14.66 4.14 -5.47
CA ILE A 57 -14.53 4.49 -6.89
C ILE A 57 -15.28 3.45 -7.71
N SER A 58 -16.41 3.85 -8.29
CA SER A 58 -17.13 3.04 -9.27
C SER A 58 -16.48 3.17 -10.65
N PHE A 59 -16.51 2.09 -11.42
CA PHE A 59 -16.13 2.12 -12.84
C PHE A 59 -16.85 1.01 -13.59
N ASN A 60 -17.28 1.34 -14.81
CA ASN A 60 -17.81 0.34 -15.71
C ASN A 60 -16.64 -0.36 -16.43
N LYS A 61 -16.62 -1.67 -16.43
CA LYS A 61 -15.72 -2.47 -17.25
C LYS A 61 -16.15 -2.30 -18.72
N LYS A 62 -15.75 -1.20 -19.35
CA LYS A 62 -15.90 -1.07 -20.80
C LYS A 62 -14.89 -1.98 -21.50
N LEU A 63 -15.29 -2.56 -22.65
CA LEU A 63 -14.57 -3.59 -23.39
C LEU A 63 -13.09 -3.27 -23.71
N PHE A 64 -12.68 -2.01 -23.69
CA PHE A 64 -11.38 -1.56 -24.20
C PHE A 64 -10.41 -0.98 -23.17
N HIS A 65 -10.76 -0.94 -21.86
CA HIS A 65 -9.88 -0.39 -20.84
C HIS A 65 -9.69 -1.35 -19.68
N SER A 66 -8.42 -1.54 -19.24
CA SER A 66 -8.17 -2.31 -18.02
C SER A 66 -8.84 -1.63 -16.82
N GLY A 67 -9.43 -2.42 -15.91
CA GLY A 67 -10.11 -1.89 -14.72
C GLY A 67 -9.21 -0.95 -13.89
N SER A 68 -7.90 -1.21 -13.86
CA SER A 68 -6.93 -0.36 -13.19
C SER A 68 -6.79 1.03 -13.83
N LYS A 69 -6.83 1.13 -15.17
CA LYS A 69 -6.80 2.43 -15.88
C LYS A 69 -8.08 3.22 -15.62
N SER A 70 -9.25 2.58 -15.74
CA SER A 70 -10.54 3.20 -15.46
C SER A 70 -10.65 3.69 -14.02
N TYR A 71 -10.14 2.90 -13.06
CA TYR A 71 -10.08 3.25 -11.64
C TYR A 71 -9.30 4.55 -11.41
N VAL A 72 -8.07 4.65 -11.93
CA VAL A 72 -7.23 5.84 -11.77
C VAL A 72 -7.82 7.06 -12.50
N TYR A 73 -8.44 6.86 -13.67
CA TYR A 73 -9.11 7.92 -14.40
C TYR A 73 -10.30 8.49 -13.62
N ASN A 74 -11.10 7.63 -12.98
CA ASN A 74 -12.23 8.10 -12.15
C ASN A 74 -11.75 8.78 -10.86
N PHE A 75 -10.66 8.31 -10.26
CA PHE A 75 -10.00 9.03 -9.18
C PHE A 75 -9.55 10.44 -9.62
N LEU A 76 -8.93 10.56 -10.80
CA LEU A 76 -8.53 11.85 -11.37
C LEU A 76 -9.73 12.81 -11.54
N LYS A 77 -10.90 12.31 -11.97
CA LYS A 77 -12.11 13.14 -12.07
C LYS A 77 -12.52 13.69 -10.72
N LEU A 78 -12.61 12.83 -9.70
CA LEU A 78 -12.97 13.21 -8.33
C LEU A 78 -11.99 14.24 -7.74
N GLU A 79 -10.69 14.08 -8.00
CA GLU A 79 -9.66 15.02 -7.56
C GLU A 79 -9.70 16.35 -8.31
N LYS A 80 -10.16 16.38 -9.56
CA LYS A 80 -10.38 17.64 -10.29
C LYS A 80 -11.60 18.42 -9.81
N GLU A 81 -12.66 17.73 -9.41
CA GLU A 81 -13.88 18.33 -8.85
C GLU A 81 -13.63 18.90 -7.45
N ASN A 82 -12.83 18.20 -6.64
CA ASN A 82 -12.51 18.60 -5.29
C ASN A 82 -11.02 18.34 -4.97
N PRO A 83 -10.11 19.27 -5.33
CA PRO A 83 -8.67 19.06 -5.27
C PRO A 83 -8.12 18.87 -3.86
N SER A 84 -7.16 17.96 -3.71
CA SER A 84 -6.41 17.75 -2.49
C SER A 84 -5.09 18.53 -2.48
N ASN A 85 -4.59 18.85 -1.29
CA ASN A 85 -3.25 19.40 -1.10
C ASN A 85 -2.18 18.32 -1.23
N ILE A 86 -2.52 17.11 -0.73
CA ILE A 86 -1.62 15.94 -0.73
C ILE A 86 -2.39 14.72 -1.24
N ILE A 87 -1.74 13.94 -2.12
CA ILE A 87 -2.23 12.64 -2.55
C ILE A 87 -1.21 11.58 -2.15
N GLU A 88 -1.63 10.60 -1.38
CA GLU A 88 -0.82 9.43 -0.99
C GLU A 88 -1.22 8.23 -1.85
N ILE A 89 -0.25 7.66 -2.60
CA ILE A 89 -0.47 6.52 -3.48
C ILE A 89 0.20 5.29 -2.87
N HIS A 90 -0.57 4.25 -2.56
CA HIS A 90 -0.08 3.02 -1.96
C HIS A 90 0.20 1.95 -3.02
N ASN A 91 1.43 1.41 -3.02
CA ASN A 91 1.84 0.23 -3.81
C ASN A 91 1.54 0.29 -5.33
N ARG A 92 1.39 1.49 -5.89
CA ARG A 92 1.07 1.65 -7.32
C ARG A 92 1.86 2.80 -7.95
N PRO A 93 3.20 2.67 -8.07
CA PRO A 93 4.03 3.73 -8.66
C PRO A 93 3.67 4.02 -10.12
N ASN A 94 3.05 3.08 -10.84
CA ASN A 94 2.55 3.30 -12.19
C ASN A 94 1.38 4.30 -12.29
N TYR A 95 0.71 4.64 -11.17
CA TYR A 95 -0.32 5.69 -11.16
C TYR A 95 0.29 7.09 -11.10
N PHE A 96 1.50 7.18 -10.55
CA PHE A 96 2.16 8.43 -10.25
C PHE A 96 2.29 9.36 -11.46
N GLU A 97 2.90 8.89 -12.54
CA GLU A 97 3.18 9.72 -13.71
C GLU A 97 1.91 10.32 -14.34
N PHE A 98 0.85 9.49 -14.42
CA PHE A 98 -0.44 9.93 -14.96
C PHE A 98 -1.11 11.00 -14.10
N LEU A 99 -1.08 10.84 -12.77
CA LEU A 99 -1.68 11.79 -11.84
C LEU A 99 -0.85 13.06 -11.68
N ASN A 100 0.48 12.92 -11.61
CA ASN A 100 1.40 14.04 -11.43
C ASN A 100 1.37 15.04 -12.60
N LYS A 101 1.17 14.55 -13.83
CA LYS A 101 1.01 15.41 -15.01
C LYS A 101 -0.30 16.19 -15.05
N LYS A 102 -1.31 15.80 -14.27
CA LYS A 102 -2.70 16.31 -14.39
C LYS A 102 -3.23 16.97 -13.13
N LEU A 103 -2.54 16.86 -12.01
CA LEU A 103 -2.93 17.40 -10.71
C LEU A 103 -1.81 18.27 -10.13
N LYS A 104 -2.20 19.30 -9.38
CA LYS A 104 -1.26 20.20 -8.69
C LYS A 104 -0.91 19.74 -7.26
N ALA A 105 -1.55 18.68 -6.78
CA ALA A 105 -1.32 18.13 -5.45
C ALA A 105 0.12 17.62 -5.27
N LYS A 106 0.66 17.71 -4.06
CA LYS A 106 1.91 17.06 -3.68
C LYS A 106 1.69 15.56 -3.59
N ILE A 107 2.39 14.77 -4.40
CA ILE A 107 2.21 13.31 -4.41
C ILE A 107 3.27 12.63 -3.53
N VAL A 108 2.79 11.80 -2.60
CA VAL A 108 3.56 10.91 -1.75
C VAL A 108 3.35 9.47 -2.25
N LEU A 109 4.45 8.73 -2.42
CA LEU A 109 4.40 7.31 -2.75
C LEU A 109 4.68 6.46 -1.52
N TYR A 110 3.89 5.43 -1.27
CA TYR A 110 4.10 4.48 -0.19
C TYR A 110 4.33 3.07 -0.72
N PHE A 111 5.52 2.53 -0.48
CA PHE A 111 5.90 1.17 -0.86
C PHE A 111 5.74 0.21 0.32
N HIS A 112 4.81 -0.76 0.18
CA HIS A 112 4.63 -1.87 1.11
C HIS A 112 5.30 -3.15 0.65
N ASN A 113 5.65 -3.25 -0.63
CA ASN A 113 6.30 -4.40 -1.26
C ASN A 113 7.62 -3.98 -1.92
N ASP A 114 8.34 -4.94 -2.52
CA ASP A 114 9.60 -4.70 -3.23
C ASP A 114 9.40 -3.75 -4.42
N PRO A 115 10.01 -2.55 -4.41
CA PRO A 115 9.91 -1.59 -5.50
C PRO A 115 10.39 -2.12 -6.85
N LEU A 116 11.34 -3.07 -6.87
CA LEU A 116 11.89 -3.64 -8.11
C LEU A 116 10.93 -4.61 -8.81
N THR A 117 9.88 -5.06 -8.12
CA THR A 117 8.87 -5.96 -8.72
C THR A 117 7.64 -5.22 -9.24
N MET A 118 7.50 -3.92 -8.94
CA MET A 118 6.31 -3.14 -9.27
C MET A 118 6.42 -2.43 -10.62
N ILE A 119 5.36 -2.49 -11.40
CA ILE A 119 5.23 -1.70 -12.64
C ILE A 119 5.31 -0.21 -12.29
N GLY A 120 6.21 0.52 -12.97
CA GLY A 120 6.46 1.93 -12.73
C GLY A 120 7.65 2.23 -11.82
N SER A 121 8.30 1.20 -11.24
CA SER A 121 9.52 1.35 -10.43
C SER A 121 10.59 0.28 -10.67
N LYS A 122 10.39 -0.62 -11.65
CA LYS A 122 11.34 -1.72 -11.94
C LYS A 122 12.68 -1.22 -12.44
N SER A 123 12.68 -0.31 -13.43
CA SER A 123 13.92 0.19 -14.02
C SER A 123 14.55 1.31 -13.21
N LYS A 124 15.85 1.52 -13.41
CA LYS A 124 16.62 2.63 -12.81
C LYS A 124 15.99 3.97 -13.17
N ASN A 125 15.68 4.20 -14.45
CA ASN A 125 15.11 5.45 -14.93
C ASN A 125 13.72 5.74 -14.33
N GLN A 126 12.87 4.71 -14.17
CA GLN A 126 11.59 4.86 -13.49
C GLN A 126 11.77 5.34 -12.06
N ARG A 127 12.70 4.76 -11.30
CA ARG A 127 12.94 5.15 -9.91
C ARG A 127 13.55 6.55 -9.79
N ILE A 128 14.44 6.94 -10.69
CA ILE A 128 14.95 8.32 -10.76
C ILE A 128 13.81 9.31 -11.03
N ASN A 129 12.95 9.00 -12.00
CA ASN A 129 11.79 9.84 -12.29
C ASN A 129 10.84 9.99 -11.09
N LEU A 130 10.51 8.89 -10.41
CA LEU A 130 9.72 8.91 -9.18
C LEU A 130 10.40 9.75 -8.10
N PHE A 131 11.71 9.58 -7.89
CA PHE A 131 12.48 10.35 -6.91
C PHE A 131 12.43 11.85 -7.21
N ASN A 132 12.70 12.24 -8.44
CA ASN A 132 12.77 13.66 -8.80
C ASN A 132 11.43 14.36 -8.65
N GLN A 133 10.34 13.72 -9.06
CA GLN A 133 9.03 14.35 -9.19
C GLN A 133 8.10 14.15 -7.97
N SER A 134 8.30 13.09 -7.15
CA SER A 134 7.48 12.92 -5.96
C SER A 134 7.83 13.90 -4.84
N TYR A 135 6.86 14.24 -4.02
CA TYR A 135 7.08 15.06 -2.82
C TYR A 135 7.86 14.28 -1.76
N LYS A 136 7.43 13.05 -1.44
CA LYS A 136 8.11 12.11 -0.55
C LYS A 136 7.89 10.68 -1.07
N ILE A 137 8.82 9.79 -0.72
CA ILE A 137 8.68 8.35 -0.95
C ILE A 137 8.85 7.64 0.39
N ILE A 138 7.84 6.89 0.79
CA ILE A 138 7.80 6.19 2.06
C ILE A 138 7.95 4.68 1.82
N PHE A 139 8.75 4.05 2.65
CA PHE A 139 9.01 2.60 2.64
C PHE A 139 8.62 1.99 3.97
N ASN A 140 8.10 0.77 3.94
CA ASN A 140 7.75 0.04 5.16
C ASN A 140 8.96 -0.58 5.89
N SER A 141 10.16 -0.52 5.30
CA SER A 141 11.39 -1.07 5.88
C SER A 141 12.64 -0.50 5.22
N GLU A 142 13.77 -0.59 5.92
CA GLU A 142 15.09 -0.28 5.35
C GLU A 142 15.43 -1.19 4.17
N TRP A 143 14.96 -2.43 4.18
CA TRP A 143 15.15 -3.35 3.07
C TRP A 143 14.48 -2.82 1.80
N SER A 144 13.20 -2.41 1.87
CA SER A 144 12.49 -1.88 0.70
C SER A 144 13.11 -0.56 0.20
N LYS A 145 13.60 0.32 1.11
CA LYS A 145 14.37 1.51 0.74
C LYS A 145 15.67 1.14 0.01
N LYS A 146 16.45 0.19 0.52
CA LYS A 146 17.66 -0.31 -0.15
C LYS A 146 17.35 -0.91 -1.52
N ARG A 147 16.24 -1.63 -1.66
CA ARG A 147 15.78 -2.16 -2.95
C ARG A 147 15.47 -1.05 -3.95
N PHE A 148 14.78 0.00 -3.53
CA PHE A 148 14.49 1.16 -4.40
C PHE A 148 15.78 1.83 -4.86
N LEU A 149 16.77 1.96 -4.00
CA LEU A 149 18.06 2.60 -4.26
C LEU A 149 19.03 1.73 -5.07
N LYS A 150 18.75 0.44 -5.24
CA LYS A 150 19.67 -0.48 -5.95
C LYS A 150 20.04 0.05 -7.35
N GLY A 151 21.34 0.28 -7.57
CA GLY A 151 21.89 0.80 -8.82
C GLY A 151 21.66 2.30 -9.07
N LEU A 152 21.13 3.03 -8.10
CA LEU A 152 21.12 4.51 -8.14
C LEU A 152 22.42 5.07 -7.58
N ASP A 153 22.69 6.33 -7.90
CA ASP A 153 23.85 7.05 -7.40
C ASP A 153 23.80 7.24 -5.88
N LYS A 154 24.96 7.31 -5.21
CA LYS A 154 25.06 7.48 -3.75
C LYS A 154 24.45 8.79 -3.24
N THR A 155 24.33 9.80 -4.08
CA THR A 155 23.68 11.08 -3.75
C THR A 155 22.21 10.93 -3.35
N PHE A 156 21.52 9.93 -3.91
CA PHE A 156 20.12 9.64 -3.56
C PHE A 156 19.95 9.10 -2.13
N TYR A 157 20.97 8.45 -1.56
CA TYR A 157 20.88 7.75 -0.27
C TYR A 157 20.66 8.68 0.93
N LYS A 158 21.20 9.91 0.86
CA LYS A 158 21.11 10.90 1.94
C LYS A 158 19.89 11.81 1.86
N SER A 159 19.02 11.58 0.89
CA SER A 159 17.87 12.46 0.65
C SER A 159 16.78 12.31 1.70
N GLU A 160 16.35 13.41 2.26
CA GLU A 160 15.19 13.49 3.17
C GLU A 160 13.85 13.19 2.49
N LYS A 161 13.82 13.03 1.15
CA LYS A 161 12.63 12.57 0.44
C LYS A 161 12.30 11.11 0.70
N LEU A 162 13.30 10.29 1.07
CA LEU A 162 13.20 8.85 1.26
C LEU A 162 13.06 8.51 2.74
N ILE A 163 11.84 8.20 3.17
CA ILE A 163 11.50 8.00 4.58
C ILE A 163 11.17 6.52 4.82
N VAL A 164 11.62 5.97 5.93
CA VAL A 164 11.19 4.65 6.40
C VAL A 164 10.21 4.83 7.54
N ILE A 165 9.01 4.26 7.41
CA ILE A 165 7.99 4.18 8.45
C ILE A 165 7.62 2.72 8.60
N TYR A 166 8.06 2.10 9.70
CA TYR A 166 7.74 0.70 9.99
C TYR A 166 6.24 0.52 10.25
N GLN A 167 5.72 -0.60 9.77
CA GLN A 167 4.35 -0.97 10.09
C GLN A 167 4.24 -1.38 11.55
N SER A 168 3.18 -0.94 12.20
CA SER A 168 2.87 -1.27 13.58
C SER A 168 1.47 -1.86 13.70
N THR A 169 1.23 -2.61 14.76
CA THR A 169 -0.08 -3.14 15.13
C THR A 169 -0.48 -2.66 16.52
N ASN A 170 -1.75 -2.82 16.86
CA ASN A 170 -2.22 -2.56 18.20
C ASN A 170 -1.62 -3.57 19.17
N LYS A 171 -1.20 -3.08 20.33
CA LYS A 171 -0.78 -3.97 21.43
C LYS A 171 -2.00 -4.78 21.89
N VAL A 172 -1.89 -6.09 21.82
CA VAL A 172 -2.88 -7.02 22.34
C VAL A 172 -2.42 -7.50 23.72
N LYS A 173 -3.30 -7.41 24.72
CA LYS A 173 -3.04 -8.04 26.02
C LYS A 173 -3.15 -9.56 25.86
N VAL A 174 -2.05 -10.26 25.98
CA VAL A 174 -2.01 -11.73 25.86
C VAL A 174 -1.80 -12.34 27.23
N ASN A 175 -2.64 -13.30 27.59
CA ASN A 175 -2.41 -14.11 28.80
C ASN A 175 -1.45 -15.26 28.46
N LEU A 176 -0.19 -15.08 28.78
CA LEU A 176 0.88 -16.06 28.49
C LEU A 176 0.81 -17.35 29.32
N LYS A 177 -0.03 -17.39 30.37
CA LYS A 177 -0.15 -18.56 31.27
C LYS A 177 -0.83 -19.78 30.64
N LYS A 178 -1.50 -19.60 29.48
CA LYS A 178 -2.24 -20.68 28.77
C LYS A 178 -1.64 -21.03 27.41
N LYS A 179 -0.32 -21.01 27.27
CA LYS A 179 0.34 -21.44 26.03
C LYS A 179 0.13 -22.95 25.84
N LYS A 180 -0.20 -23.34 24.60
CA LYS A 180 -0.27 -24.73 24.14
C LYS A 180 0.96 -25.05 23.31
N ASN A 181 1.38 -26.30 23.28
CA ASN A 181 2.49 -26.76 22.44
C ASN A 181 2.02 -26.91 20.98
N TRP A 182 1.67 -25.78 20.36
CA TRP A 182 1.24 -25.73 18.97
C TRP A 182 2.30 -25.14 18.07
N ILE A 183 2.51 -25.76 16.92
CA ILE A 183 3.27 -25.19 15.80
C ILE A 183 2.23 -24.62 14.84
N ILE A 184 2.29 -23.31 14.57
CA ILE A 184 1.24 -22.60 13.83
C ILE A 184 1.86 -21.97 12.57
N PHE A 185 1.21 -22.16 11.41
CA PHE A 185 1.47 -21.39 10.20
C PHE A 185 0.45 -20.26 10.07
N VAL A 186 0.93 -19.03 9.93
CA VAL A 186 0.08 -17.86 9.70
C VAL A 186 0.42 -17.23 8.36
N GLY A 187 -0.49 -17.34 7.40
CA GLY A 187 -0.29 -16.78 6.07
C GLY A 187 -1.29 -17.33 5.05
N LYS A 188 -1.26 -16.75 3.84
CA LYS A 188 -1.99 -17.33 2.71
C LYS A 188 -1.36 -18.67 2.32
N LEU A 189 -2.20 -19.68 2.02
CA LEU A 189 -1.75 -20.99 1.58
C LEU A 189 -1.25 -20.94 0.13
N ASN A 190 -0.05 -20.41 -0.07
CA ASN A 190 0.65 -20.41 -1.35
C ASN A 190 2.16 -20.59 -1.15
N ARG A 191 2.85 -21.08 -2.18
CA ARG A 191 4.29 -21.36 -2.13
C ARG A 191 5.14 -20.13 -1.78
N ALA A 192 4.74 -18.94 -2.23
CA ALA A 192 5.45 -17.70 -1.91
C ALA A 192 5.44 -17.36 -0.41
N LYS A 193 4.57 -17.99 0.40
CA LYS A 193 4.52 -17.90 1.86
C LYS A 193 5.13 -19.09 2.56
N GLY A 194 5.65 -20.07 1.83
CA GLY A 194 6.36 -21.23 2.38
C GLY A 194 5.45 -22.26 3.07
N TYR A 195 4.14 -22.32 2.76
CA TYR A 195 3.24 -23.28 3.40
C TYR A 195 3.65 -24.73 3.11
N ASP A 196 4.19 -24.99 1.92
CA ASP A 196 4.68 -26.29 1.51
C ASP A 196 5.95 -26.71 2.28
N LEU A 197 6.83 -25.75 2.56
CA LEU A 197 8.00 -25.96 3.43
C LEU A 197 7.58 -26.22 4.88
N PHE A 198 6.59 -25.47 5.38
CA PHE A 198 6.03 -25.68 6.71
C PHE A 198 5.45 -27.09 6.86
N GLY A 199 4.64 -27.57 5.90
CA GLY A 199 4.10 -28.93 5.92
C GLY A 199 5.17 -30.00 5.98
N LYS A 200 6.21 -29.90 5.13
CA LYS A 200 7.36 -30.82 5.15
C LYS A 200 8.12 -30.80 6.49
N ALA A 201 8.29 -29.64 7.10
CA ALA A 201 8.96 -29.51 8.39
C ALA A 201 8.15 -30.17 9.52
N VAL A 202 6.82 -29.94 9.54
CA VAL A 202 5.91 -30.57 10.53
C VAL A 202 5.94 -32.09 10.43
N VAL A 203 5.84 -32.64 9.21
CA VAL A 203 5.93 -34.11 9.00
C VAL A 203 7.24 -34.67 9.56
N LYS A 204 8.38 -33.99 9.33
CA LYS A 204 9.68 -34.43 9.88
C LYS A 204 9.75 -34.38 11.40
N ILE A 205 9.04 -33.47 12.04
CA ILE A 205 8.99 -33.36 13.51
C ILE A 205 8.12 -34.45 14.12
N LEU A 206 6.98 -34.77 13.48
CA LEU A 206 6.03 -35.77 13.96
C LEU A 206 6.52 -37.21 13.76
N ASN A 207 7.42 -37.43 12.79
CA ASN A 207 8.01 -38.75 12.50
C ASN A 207 9.33 -39.04 13.26
N LYS A 208 9.67 -38.18 14.24
CA LYS A 208 10.76 -38.41 15.21
C LYS A 208 10.22 -38.91 16.54
#